data_e3f0b55280e9595677ee28665f426bc7
#
_entry.id   e3f0b55280e9595677ee28665f426bc7
#
_cell.length_a   1.000
_cell.length_b   1.000
_cell.length_c   1.000
_cell.angle_alpha   90.00
_cell.angle_beta   90.00
_cell.angle_gamma   90.00
#
_symmetry.space_group_name_H-M   'P 1'
#
loop_
_entity.id
_entity.type
_entity.pdbx_description
1 polymer ?
#
loop_
_entity_poly.entity_id
_entity_poly.type
_entity_poly.pdbx_seq_one_letter_code
_entity_poly.pdbx_strand_id
1 'polypeptide(L)'
;MVQAQPEKGGAPIDFVMEFFGKSFTEAVELLTGEKGAAPPPDRPCPAPLSDFRLPPRSPDNCIAWNYLTAARRIDEDVSGYFFSTGDIYEEAAHHNAVFVGRDEDGVPRYAHQRGTAGSFRLDVKGSDKAFNFCYRGEGERLFVFEAPIDLLSFLCLFKKEWQKQSYLALGGVGEKALLRFLSDRPNMLFAVYYPAVLMIEDKI
;
A
#
# COMPACT_ATOMS: atom_id res chain seq x y z
N MET A 1 34.49 -3.70 3.34
CA MET A 1 33.44 -3.14 2.48
C MET A 1 32.50 -4.28 2.15
N VAL A 2 31.43 -4.48 2.93
CA VAL A 2 30.46 -5.54 2.71
C VAL A 2 29.35 -4.95 1.88
N GLN A 3 29.21 -5.40 0.63
CA GLN A 3 28.09 -5.03 -0.23
C GLN A 3 26.83 -5.70 0.35
N ALA A 4 25.89 -4.89 0.86
CA ALA A 4 24.56 -5.35 1.18
C ALA A 4 23.87 -5.80 -0.11
N GLN A 5 23.53 -7.07 -0.21
CA GLN A 5 22.67 -7.57 -1.28
C GLN A 5 21.22 -7.12 -0.98
N PRO A 6 20.41 -6.83 -2.02
CA PRO A 6 19.02 -6.44 -1.81
C PRO A 6 18.26 -7.60 -1.17
N GLU A 7 17.70 -7.36 0.00
CA GLU A 7 16.83 -8.30 0.70
C GLU A 7 15.60 -8.58 -0.17
N LYS A 8 15.53 -9.77 -0.71
CA LYS A 8 14.33 -10.28 -1.38
C LYS A 8 13.34 -10.73 -0.32
N GLY A 9 12.41 -9.88 0.06
CA GLY A 9 11.23 -10.31 0.81
C GLY A 9 10.43 -11.30 -0.04
N GLY A 10 10.21 -12.52 0.45
CA GLY A 10 9.59 -13.60 -0.28
C GLY A 10 8.61 -14.42 0.57
N ALA A 11 7.91 -15.34 -0.09
CA ALA A 11 7.10 -16.34 0.56
C ALA A 11 7.97 -17.25 1.47
N PRO A 12 7.37 -18.03 2.39
CA PRO A 12 8.13 -18.98 3.23
C PRO A 12 9.10 -19.87 2.46
N ILE A 13 8.80 -20.19 1.20
CA ILE A 13 9.66 -20.97 0.31
C ILE A 13 10.95 -20.20 -0.01
N ASP A 14 10.86 -18.91 -0.33
CA ASP A 14 12.03 -18.08 -0.63
C ASP A 14 12.96 -17.98 0.56
N PHE A 15 12.40 -17.86 1.78
CA PHE A 15 13.16 -17.88 3.02
C PHE A 15 13.95 -19.19 3.18
N VAL A 16 13.29 -20.34 2.95
CA VAL A 16 13.95 -21.65 3.07
C VAL A 16 15.05 -21.81 2.01
N MET A 17 14.81 -21.35 0.80
CA MET A 17 15.81 -21.39 -0.28
C MET A 17 17.05 -20.56 0.07
N GLU A 18 16.85 -19.34 0.55
CA GLU A 18 17.94 -18.39 0.81
C GLU A 18 18.68 -18.71 2.12
N PHE A 19 17.96 -18.98 3.20
CA PHE A 19 18.54 -19.21 4.51
C PHE A 19 19.21 -20.58 4.66
N PHE A 20 18.62 -21.63 4.07
CA PHE A 20 19.12 -22.99 4.13
C PHE A 20 19.89 -23.44 2.87
N GLY A 21 20.06 -22.57 1.87
CA GLY A 21 20.74 -22.87 0.61
C GLY A 21 20.07 -24.01 -0.20
N LYS A 22 18.74 -24.11 -0.11
CA LYS A 22 17.99 -25.20 -0.71
C LYS A 22 17.42 -24.81 -2.07
N SER A 23 17.29 -25.82 -2.96
CA SER A 23 16.55 -25.66 -4.20
C SER A 23 15.06 -25.49 -3.93
N PHE A 24 14.30 -24.98 -4.90
CA PHE A 24 12.84 -24.84 -4.78
C PHE A 24 12.16 -26.14 -4.37
N THR A 25 12.51 -27.24 -5.02
CA THR A 25 11.95 -28.57 -4.74
C THR A 25 12.23 -29.00 -3.29
N GLU A 26 13.47 -28.86 -2.82
CA GLU A 26 13.85 -29.18 -1.45
C GLU A 26 13.18 -28.27 -0.42
N ALA A 27 12.95 -26.98 -0.76
CA ALA A 27 12.25 -26.06 0.11
C ALA A 27 10.76 -26.44 0.23
N VAL A 28 10.11 -26.84 -0.85
CA VAL A 28 8.73 -27.35 -0.83
C VAL A 28 8.65 -28.64 -0.03
N GLU A 29 9.54 -29.60 -0.26
CA GLU A 29 9.58 -30.84 0.51
C GLU A 29 9.75 -30.59 2.01
N LEU A 30 10.60 -29.62 2.37
CA LEU A 30 10.82 -29.26 3.78
C LEU A 30 9.57 -28.66 4.43
N LEU A 31 8.84 -27.83 3.70
CA LEU A 31 7.67 -27.11 4.21
C LEU A 31 6.38 -27.93 4.20
N THR A 32 6.22 -28.83 3.22
CA THR A 32 4.99 -29.62 3.04
C THR A 32 5.10 -31.06 3.52
N GLY A 33 6.32 -31.58 3.62
CA GLY A 33 6.58 -33.01 3.89
C GLY A 33 6.32 -33.93 2.68
N GLU A 34 5.95 -33.37 1.52
CA GLU A 34 5.65 -34.14 0.30
C GLU A 34 6.85 -34.12 -0.65
N LYS A 35 7.27 -35.31 -1.13
CA LYS A 35 8.38 -35.43 -2.08
C LYS A 35 7.89 -35.32 -3.54
N GLY A 36 8.61 -34.54 -4.34
CA GLY A 36 8.43 -34.53 -5.79
C GLY A 36 7.52 -33.42 -6.34
N ALA A 37 7.31 -32.34 -5.62
CA ALA A 37 6.62 -31.17 -6.18
C ALA A 37 7.42 -30.58 -7.35
N ALA A 38 6.83 -30.59 -8.54
CA ALA A 38 7.41 -29.92 -9.70
C ALA A 38 7.46 -28.41 -9.47
N PRO A 39 8.54 -27.70 -9.90
CA PRO A 39 8.54 -26.24 -9.85
C PRO A 39 7.32 -25.69 -10.61
N PRO A 40 6.68 -24.63 -10.13
CA PRO A 40 5.60 -24.01 -10.87
C PRO A 40 6.12 -23.60 -12.26
N PRO A 41 5.29 -23.70 -13.30
CA PRO A 41 5.69 -23.23 -14.62
C PRO A 41 6.15 -21.77 -14.51
N ASP A 42 7.18 -21.41 -15.26
CA ASP A 42 7.72 -20.04 -15.31
C ASP A 42 6.57 -19.05 -15.31
N ARG A 43 6.56 -18.12 -14.34
CA ARG A 43 5.54 -17.06 -14.33
C ARG A 43 5.60 -16.37 -15.68
N PRO A 44 4.48 -16.28 -16.41
CA PRO A 44 4.46 -15.51 -17.64
C PRO A 44 5.07 -14.15 -17.38
N CYS A 45 5.98 -13.73 -18.27
CA CYS A 45 6.50 -12.37 -18.28
C CYS A 45 5.33 -11.40 -18.06
N PRO A 46 5.41 -10.41 -17.14
CA PRO A 46 4.30 -9.51 -16.89
C PRO A 46 3.79 -8.99 -18.23
N ALA A 47 2.49 -9.21 -18.49
CA ALA A 47 1.86 -8.65 -19.67
C ALA A 47 2.15 -7.14 -19.69
N PRO A 48 2.36 -6.53 -20.87
CA PRO A 48 2.57 -5.09 -20.97
C PRO A 48 1.47 -4.39 -20.18
N LEU A 49 1.86 -3.38 -19.39
CA LEU A 49 0.98 -2.63 -18.47
C LEU A 49 -0.30 -2.29 -19.25
N SER A 50 -1.40 -2.92 -18.86
CA SER A 50 -2.71 -2.61 -19.43
C SER A 50 -3.02 -1.15 -19.09
N ASP A 51 -3.63 -0.41 -20.03
CA ASP A 51 -4.04 0.98 -19.82
C ASP A 51 -4.72 1.16 -18.47
N PHE A 52 -4.03 1.81 -17.54
CA PHE A 52 -4.60 2.15 -16.25
C PHE A 52 -5.70 3.19 -16.42
N ARG A 53 -6.86 2.90 -15.89
CA ARG A 53 -7.99 3.84 -15.88
C ARG A 53 -8.64 3.82 -14.51
N LEU A 54 -8.88 5.01 -13.98
CA LEU A 54 -9.66 5.16 -12.76
C LEU A 54 -11.09 4.66 -12.95
N PRO A 55 -11.67 3.95 -11.97
CA PRO A 55 -13.09 3.62 -11.96
C PRO A 55 -13.97 4.87 -12.09
N PRO A 56 -15.10 4.79 -12.80
CA PRO A 56 -16.04 5.92 -12.91
C PRO A 56 -16.49 6.38 -11.53
N ARG A 57 -16.57 7.71 -11.35
CA ARG A 57 -17.01 8.33 -10.10
C ARG A 57 -18.53 8.29 -9.98
N SER A 58 -19.03 8.01 -8.79
CA SER A 58 -20.43 8.26 -8.43
C SER A 58 -20.75 9.76 -8.50
N PRO A 59 -22.02 10.14 -8.77
CA PRO A 59 -22.46 11.54 -8.72
C PRO A 59 -22.23 12.20 -7.35
N ASP A 60 -22.28 11.41 -6.29
CA ASP A 60 -21.97 11.82 -4.92
C ASP A 60 -21.04 10.80 -4.25
N ASN A 61 -20.66 11.06 -3.01
CA ASN A 61 -19.78 10.20 -2.23
C ASN A 61 -20.46 9.67 -0.96
N CYS A 62 -21.80 9.67 -0.90
CA CYS A 62 -22.54 9.46 0.34
C CYS A 62 -22.25 8.11 1.01
N ILE A 63 -22.17 7.03 0.23
CA ILE A 63 -21.97 5.68 0.77
C ILE A 63 -20.51 5.51 1.23
N ALA A 64 -19.54 5.93 0.42
CA ALA A 64 -18.13 5.88 0.79
C ALA A 64 -17.82 6.82 1.97
N TRP A 65 -18.44 7.99 2.02
CA TRP A 65 -18.37 8.91 3.16
C TRP A 65 -18.85 8.24 4.45
N ASN A 66 -20.09 7.71 4.45
CA ASN A 66 -20.66 7.01 5.59
C ASN A 66 -19.82 5.79 6.00
N TYR A 67 -19.26 5.06 5.04
CA TYR A 67 -18.35 3.96 5.35
C TYR A 67 -17.13 4.46 6.11
N LEU A 68 -16.46 5.51 5.67
CA LEU A 68 -15.28 6.02 6.34
C LEU A 68 -15.63 6.66 7.70
N THR A 69 -16.62 7.53 7.77
CA THR A 69 -16.91 8.31 8.99
C THR A 69 -17.71 7.51 10.02
N ALA A 70 -18.77 6.82 9.61
CA ALA A 70 -19.64 6.10 10.55
C ALA A 70 -19.14 4.68 10.84
N ALA A 71 -18.78 3.88 9.81
CA ALA A 71 -18.38 2.49 10.02
C ALA A 71 -16.92 2.36 10.45
N ARG A 72 -16.01 3.14 9.85
CA ARG A 72 -14.56 3.10 10.16
C ARG A 72 -14.12 4.12 11.21
N ARG A 73 -15.02 5.04 11.60
CA ARG A 73 -14.76 6.09 12.59
C ARG A 73 -13.62 7.03 12.21
N ILE A 74 -13.39 7.21 10.92
CA ILE A 74 -12.43 8.20 10.44
C ILE A 74 -13.05 9.59 10.62
N ASP A 75 -12.25 10.51 11.15
CA ASP A 75 -12.66 11.87 11.40
C ASP A 75 -13.18 12.58 10.14
N GLU A 76 -14.22 13.39 10.28
CA GLU A 76 -14.87 14.06 9.15
C GLU A 76 -13.94 15.08 8.45
N ASP A 77 -13.11 15.81 9.20
CA ASP A 77 -12.17 16.77 8.61
C ASP A 77 -11.08 16.04 7.81
N VAL A 78 -10.57 14.92 8.35
CA VAL A 78 -9.58 14.07 7.65
C VAL A 78 -10.21 13.49 6.39
N SER A 79 -11.40 12.89 6.48
CA SER A 79 -12.13 12.36 5.33
C SER A 79 -12.42 13.46 4.31
N GLY A 80 -12.95 14.60 4.77
CA GLY A 80 -13.30 15.75 3.94
C GLY A 80 -12.13 16.28 3.12
N TYR A 81 -10.95 16.33 3.70
CA TYR A 81 -9.75 16.70 2.96
C TYR A 81 -9.52 15.79 1.74
N PHE A 82 -9.44 14.48 1.93
CA PHE A 82 -9.13 13.54 0.84
C PHE A 82 -10.27 13.41 -0.19
N PHE A 83 -11.52 13.59 0.22
CA PHE A 83 -12.63 13.68 -0.74
C PHE A 83 -12.56 14.97 -1.56
N SER A 84 -12.20 16.11 -0.95
CA SER A 84 -12.10 17.39 -1.64
C SER A 84 -10.96 17.44 -2.65
N THR A 85 -9.82 16.79 -2.36
CA THR A 85 -8.69 16.67 -3.30
C THR A 85 -8.95 15.62 -4.39
N GLY A 86 -9.98 14.78 -4.19
CA GLY A 86 -10.28 13.67 -5.10
C GLY A 86 -9.31 12.50 -5.01
N ASP A 87 -8.52 12.42 -3.93
CA ASP A 87 -7.66 11.27 -3.64
C ASP A 87 -8.46 10.11 -3.03
N ILE A 88 -9.65 10.42 -2.49
CA ILE A 88 -10.69 9.44 -2.16
C ILE A 88 -11.97 9.83 -2.89
N TYR A 89 -12.67 8.84 -3.44
CA TYR A 89 -13.99 9.04 -4.01
C TYR A 89 -14.80 7.74 -4.01
N GLU A 90 -16.10 7.83 -4.30
CA GLU A 90 -17.01 6.69 -4.46
C GLU A 90 -17.06 6.23 -5.91
N GLU A 91 -16.90 4.93 -6.13
CA GLU A 91 -17.03 4.31 -7.45
C GLU A 91 -18.51 4.08 -7.78
N ALA A 92 -18.90 4.32 -9.05
CA ALA A 92 -20.29 4.41 -9.48
C ALA A 92 -21.06 3.09 -9.51
N ALA A 93 -20.41 1.95 -9.79
CA ALA A 93 -21.10 0.70 -10.04
C ALA A 93 -21.44 -0.08 -8.73
N HIS A 94 -20.55 -0.06 -7.76
CA HIS A 94 -20.65 -0.82 -6.53
C HIS A 94 -20.53 0.01 -5.26
N HIS A 95 -20.39 1.33 -5.43
CA HIS A 95 -20.23 2.28 -4.32
C HIS A 95 -19.00 1.99 -3.43
N ASN A 96 -17.95 1.41 -4.01
CA ASN A 96 -16.70 1.18 -3.30
C ASN A 96 -15.98 2.51 -3.03
N ALA A 97 -15.30 2.61 -1.90
CA ALA A 97 -14.34 3.68 -1.66
C ALA A 97 -13.07 3.44 -2.48
N VAL A 98 -12.69 4.40 -3.31
CA VAL A 98 -11.48 4.35 -4.15
C VAL A 98 -10.42 5.26 -3.56
N PHE A 99 -9.24 4.72 -3.33
CA PHE A 99 -8.05 5.42 -2.86
C PHE A 99 -7.08 5.57 -4.01
N VAL A 100 -6.77 6.81 -4.38
CA VAL A 100 -5.97 7.13 -5.58
C VAL A 100 -4.54 7.43 -5.18
N GLY A 101 -3.60 6.80 -5.86
CA GLY A 101 -2.18 7.15 -5.80
C GLY A 101 -1.76 7.93 -7.05
N ARG A 102 -1.03 9.03 -6.86
CA ARG A 102 -0.61 9.94 -7.91
C ARG A 102 0.90 10.05 -7.98
N ASP A 103 1.40 10.37 -9.17
CA ASP A 103 2.78 10.80 -9.35
C ASP A 103 2.99 12.28 -8.91
N GLU A 104 4.20 12.81 -9.12
CA GLU A 104 4.57 14.17 -8.73
C GLU A 104 3.82 15.26 -9.53
N ASP A 105 3.40 14.91 -10.74
CA ASP A 105 2.62 15.80 -11.60
C ASP A 105 1.13 15.73 -11.29
N GLY A 106 0.73 14.97 -10.26
CA GLY A 106 -0.66 14.78 -9.86
C GLY A 106 -1.44 13.81 -10.76
N VAL A 107 -0.76 13.11 -11.68
CA VAL A 107 -1.41 12.15 -12.57
C VAL A 107 -1.68 10.84 -11.82
N PRO A 108 -2.92 10.31 -11.84
CA PRO A 108 -3.23 9.03 -11.23
C PRO A 108 -2.45 7.87 -11.88
N ARG A 109 -1.76 7.09 -11.04
CA ARG A 109 -0.98 5.90 -11.45
C ARG A 109 -1.43 4.63 -10.75
N TYR A 110 -2.15 4.78 -9.66
CA TYR A 110 -2.62 3.67 -8.84
C TYR A 110 -4.01 3.98 -8.30
N ALA A 111 -4.81 2.95 -8.12
CA ALA A 111 -6.04 3.04 -7.36
C ALA A 111 -6.34 1.72 -6.65
N HIS A 112 -6.77 1.82 -5.40
CA HIS A 112 -7.25 0.72 -4.58
C HIS A 112 -8.73 0.89 -4.29
N GLN A 113 -9.52 -0.16 -4.53
CA GLN A 113 -10.94 -0.19 -4.19
C GLN A 113 -11.17 -0.94 -2.89
N ARG A 114 -11.97 -0.34 -2.01
CA ARG A 114 -12.42 -0.95 -0.77
C ARG A 114 -13.94 -1.00 -0.72
N GLY A 115 -14.50 -2.20 -0.57
CA GLY A 115 -15.94 -2.39 -0.42
C GLY A 115 -16.49 -1.68 0.82
N THR A 116 -17.57 -0.97 0.64
CA THR A 116 -18.28 -0.25 1.70
C THR A 116 -19.24 -1.15 2.49
N ALA A 117 -19.70 -2.24 1.87
CA ALA A 117 -20.67 -3.18 2.46
C ALA A 117 -20.07 -4.57 2.77
N GLY A 118 -18.75 -4.78 2.64
CA GLY A 118 -18.15 -6.10 2.86
C GLY A 118 -16.64 -6.10 2.89
N SER A 119 -16.04 -7.27 2.67
CA SER A 119 -14.58 -7.47 2.73
C SER A 119 -13.87 -7.22 1.39
N PHE A 120 -14.58 -6.78 0.34
CA PHE A 120 -14.00 -6.56 -0.98
C PHE A 120 -12.82 -5.58 -0.93
N ARG A 121 -11.74 -5.96 -1.58
CA ARG A 121 -10.55 -5.12 -1.80
C ARG A 121 -9.87 -5.57 -3.09
N LEU A 122 -9.51 -4.61 -3.91
CA LEU A 122 -8.90 -4.86 -5.21
C LEU A 122 -8.07 -3.65 -5.65
N ASP A 123 -6.85 -3.91 -6.12
CA ASP A 123 -6.10 -2.92 -6.88
C ASP A 123 -6.65 -2.85 -8.31
N VAL A 124 -6.93 -1.66 -8.79
CA VAL A 124 -7.44 -1.44 -10.15
C VAL A 124 -6.43 -1.98 -11.17
N LYS A 125 -6.92 -2.68 -12.19
CA LYS A 125 -6.09 -3.26 -13.24
C LYS A 125 -5.21 -2.19 -13.89
N GLY A 126 -3.91 -2.50 -14.06
CA GLY A 126 -2.94 -1.57 -14.62
C GLY A 126 -2.35 -0.58 -13.62
N SER A 127 -2.75 -0.63 -12.35
CA SER A 127 -2.16 0.17 -11.29
C SER A 127 -0.68 -0.09 -11.12
N ASP A 128 0.12 0.98 -11.00
CA ASP A 128 1.52 0.89 -10.62
C ASP A 128 1.66 1.04 -9.09
N LYS A 129 2.02 -0.05 -8.42
CA LYS A 129 2.18 -0.08 -6.95
C LYS A 129 3.27 0.84 -6.41
N ALA A 130 4.15 1.36 -7.26
CA ALA A 130 5.13 2.36 -6.86
C ALA A 130 4.49 3.72 -6.47
N PHE A 131 3.27 3.99 -6.95
CA PHE A 131 2.54 5.22 -6.72
C PHE A 131 1.33 5.02 -5.81
N ASN A 132 1.48 4.32 -4.71
CA ASN A 132 0.37 4.00 -3.81
C ASN A 132 -0.21 5.26 -3.14
N PHE A 133 -1.37 5.10 -2.48
CA PHE A 133 -2.06 6.18 -1.77
C PHE A 133 -1.13 6.83 -0.75
N CYS A 134 -0.93 8.15 -0.86
CA CYS A 134 -0.03 8.89 0.00
C CYS A 134 -0.49 10.34 0.19
N TYR A 135 0.04 10.96 1.24
CA TYR A 135 0.02 12.40 1.43
C TYR A 135 1.46 12.91 1.53
N ARG A 136 1.79 14.00 0.83
CA ARG A 136 3.12 14.60 0.77
C ARG A 136 3.12 15.93 1.52
N GLY A 137 3.56 15.93 2.77
CA GLY A 137 3.79 17.15 3.54
C GLY A 137 5.20 17.72 3.31
N GLU A 138 5.47 18.90 3.86
CA GLU A 138 6.77 19.59 3.72
C GLU A 138 7.80 19.13 4.76
N GLY A 139 7.37 18.46 5.83
CA GLY A 139 8.22 17.99 6.92
C GLY A 139 9.11 16.82 6.51
N GLU A 140 10.08 16.53 7.36
CA GLU A 140 11.10 15.52 7.12
C GLU A 140 10.70 14.09 7.52
N ARG A 141 9.51 13.89 8.08
CA ARG A 141 9.05 12.57 8.56
C ARG A 141 8.08 11.94 7.59
N LEU A 142 8.32 10.66 7.30
CA LEU A 142 7.40 9.79 6.56
C LEU A 142 6.87 8.71 7.49
N PHE A 143 5.55 8.61 7.59
CA PHE A 143 4.85 7.54 8.29
C PHE A 143 4.31 6.53 7.28
N VAL A 144 4.61 5.25 7.47
CA VAL A 144 4.32 4.19 6.49
C VAL A 144 3.34 3.19 7.10
N PHE A 145 2.31 2.81 6.34
CA PHE A 145 1.20 1.95 6.76
C PHE A 145 0.97 0.83 5.75
N GLU A 146 0.40 -0.28 6.19
CA GLU A 146 0.04 -1.38 5.30
C GLU A 146 -1.10 -0.97 4.35
N ALA A 147 -2.13 -0.29 4.85
CA ALA A 147 -3.31 0.05 4.07
C ALA A 147 -3.75 1.53 4.24
N PRO A 148 -4.49 2.09 3.25
CA PRO A 148 -5.02 3.46 3.34
C PRO A 148 -5.88 3.73 4.58
N ILE A 149 -6.67 2.75 5.02
CA ILE A 149 -7.53 2.90 6.22
C ILE A 149 -6.68 3.06 7.49
N ASP A 150 -5.55 2.36 7.59
CA ASP A 150 -4.65 2.47 8.75
C ASP A 150 -3.99 3.85 8.79
N LEU A 151 -3.59 4.37 7.62
CA LEU A 151 -3.10 5.73 7.46
C LEU A 151 -4.15 6.74 7.94
N LEU A 152 -5.39 6.66 7.46
CA LEU A 152 -6.45 7.58 7.87
C LEU A 152 -6.75 7.47 9.36
N SER A 153 -6.76 6.26 9.93
CA SER A 153 -6.95 6.04 11.37
C SER A 153 -5.85 6.70 12.19
N PHE A 154 -4.60 6.62 11.73
CA PHE A 154 -3.48 7.30 12.38
C PHE A 154 -3.66 8.82 12.37
N LEU A 155 -4.09 9.40 11.24
CA LEU A 155 -4.36 10.84 11.15
C LEU A 155 -5.43 11.31 12.14
N CYS A 156 -6.44 10.48 12.42
CA CYS A 156 -7.46 10.77 13.43
C CYS A 156 -6.88 10.84 14.85
N LEU A 157 -5.93 9.95 15.17
CA LEU A 157 -5.29 9.92 16.48
C LEU A 157 -4.28 11.06 16.67
N PHE A 158 -3.62 11.49 15.59
CA PHE A 158 -2.58 12.52 15.60
C PHE A 158 -2.98 13.72 14.72
N LYS A 159 -4.18 14.23 14.93
CA LYS A 159 -4.81 15.25 14.10
C LYS A 159 -4.07 16.60 14.05
N LYS A 160 -3.32 16.93 15.12
CA LYS A 160 -2.65 18.23 15.21
C LYS A 160 -1.53 18.33 14.15
N GLU A 161 -1.69 19.29 13.23
CA GLU A 161 -0.68 19.63 12.21
C GLU A 161 -0.24 18.43 11.33
N TRP A 162 -1.15 17.46 11.12
CA TRP A 162 -0.82 16.27 10.34
C TRP A 162 -0.34 16.61 8.93
N GLN A 163 -0.83 17.70 8.33
CA GLN A 163 -0.42 18.14 6.99
C GLN A 163 1.06 18.52 6.88
N LYS A 164 1.75 18.70 7.99
CA LYS A 164 3.20 18.99 7.96
C LYS A 164 4.03 17.77 7.57
N GLN A 165 3.57 16.57 7.88
CA GLN A 165 4.33 15.34 7.65
C GLN A 165 3.84 14.59 6.41
N SER A 166 4.60 13.58 6.00
CA SER A 166 4.24 12.73 4.88
C SER A 166 3.73 11.37 5.35
N TYR A 167 2.81 10.79 4.60
CA TYR A 167 2.16 9.51 4.93
C TYR A 167 2.03 8.66 3.67
N LEU A 168 2.33 7.37 3.78
CA LEU A 168 2.30 6.43 2.67
C LEU A 168 1.64 5.13 3.07
N ALA A 169 0.68 4.65 2.27
CA ALA A 169 0.17 3.29 2.36
C ALA A 169 0.89 2.40 1.34
N LEU A 170 1.31 1.20 1.76
CA LEU A 170 2.03 0.26 0.88
C LEU A 170 1.10 -0.58 -0.01
N GLY A 171 -0.18 -0.72 0.37
CA GLY A 171 -1.13 -1.62 -0.29
C GLY A 171 -0.77 -3.10 -0.13
N GLY A 172 -0.23 -3.45 1.03
CA GLY A 172 0.31 -4.75 1.40
C GLY A 172 1.74 -4.65 1.95
N VAL A 173 2.49 -5.74 1.90
CA VAL A 173 3.86 -5.82 2.44
C VAL A 173 4.97 -5.48 1.43
N GLY A 174 4.61 -4.96 0.25
CA GLY A 174 5.57 -4.65 -0.81
C GLY A 174 6.30 -3.32 -0.59
N GLU A 175 7.60 -3.27 -0.86
CA GLU A 175 8.48 -2.10 -0.65
C GLU A 175 8.47 -1.06 -1.78
N LYS A 176 7.89 -1.37 -2.96
CA LYS A 176 7.99 -0.52 -4.16
C LYS A 176 7.57 0.92 -3.94
N ALA A 177 6.45 1.14 -3.23
CA ALA A 177 5.96 2.48 -2.95
C ALA A 177 6.90 3.26 -2.02
N LEU A 178 7.47 2.58 -1.02
CA LEU A 178 8.44 3.18 -0.10
C LEU A 178 9.73 3.56 -0.82
N LEU A 179 10.31 2.66 -1.59
CA LEU A 179 11.54 2.91 -2.34
C LEU A 179 11.36 4.07 -3.33
N ARG A 180 10.22 4.10 -4.03
CA ARG A 180 9.89 5.23 -4.91
C ARG A 180 9.77 6.53 -4.13
N PHE A 181 9.04 6.56 -3.03
CA PHE A 181 8.85 7.76 -2.22
C PHE A 181 10.19 8.31 -1.69
N LEU A 182 11.07 7.42 -1.20
CA LEU A 182 12.39 7.79 -0.70
C LEU A 182 13.36 8.19 -1.81
N SER A 183 13.21 7.66 -3.04
CA SER A 183 14.02 8.11 -4.17
C SER A 183 13.77 9.58 -4.53
N ASP A 184 12.53 10.03 -4.36
CA ASP A 184 12.13 11.42 -4.59
C ASP A 184 12.57 12.34 -3.43
N ARG A 185 12.71 11.78 -2.21
CA ARG A 185 13.05 12.51 -0.97
C ARG A 185 14.06 11.73 -0.11
N PRO A 186 15.34 11.64 -0.50
CA PRO A 186 16.32 10.72 0.11
C PRO A 186 16.70 11.05 1.57
N ASN A 187 16.40 12.26 2.04
CA ASN A 187 16.75 12.70 3.39
C ASN A 187 15.60 12.55 4.40
N MET A 188 14.52 11.87 4.02
CA MET A 188 13.40 11.68 4.95
C MET A 188 13.70 10.62 6.01
N LEU A 189 13.35 10.93 7.25
CA LEU A 189 13.26 9.97 8.34
C LEU A 189 11.92 9.23 8.21
N PHE A 190 11.92 7.91 8.21
CA PHE A 190 10.67 7.14 8.10
C PHE A 190 10.46 6.22 9.28
N ALA A 191 9.18 5.99 9.62
CA ALA A 191 8.73 5.02 10.60
C ALA A 191 7.61 4.17 10.00
N VAL A 192 7.72 2.85 10.14
CA VAL A 192 6.71 1.91 9.63
C VAL A 192 5.76 1.54 10.78
N TYR A 193 4.47 1.76 10.58
CA TYR A 193 3.43 1.41 11.54
C TYR A 193 2.67 0.17 11.08
N TYR A 194 2.86 -0.92 11.82
CA TYR A 194 2.02 -2.10 11.71
C TYR A 194 0.96 -2.09 12.81
N PRO A 195 -0.29 -2.47 12.52
CA PRO A 195 -1.37 -2.45 13.52
C PRO A 195 -1.12 -3.29 14.77
N ALA A 196 -0.13 -4.18 14.75
CA ALA A 196 0.17 -5.10 15.84
C ALA A 196 1.49 -4.80 16.60
N VAL A 197 2.38 -3.92 16.11
CA VAL A 197 3.69 -3.67 16.77
C VAL A 197 4.16 -2.25 16.50
N LEU A 198 4.34 -1.49 17.57
CA LEU A 198 5.06 -0.21 17.54
C LEU A 198 6.56 -0.53 17.50
N MET A 199 7.17 -0.54 16.32
CA MET A 199 8.63 -0.62 16.21
C MET A 199 9.17 0.76 15.87
N ILE A 200 9.72 1.43 16.88
CA ILE A 200 10.55 2.61 16.69
C ILE A 200 11.98 2.09 16.52
N GLU A 201 12.50 2.11 15.33
CA GLU A 201 13.96 2.05 15.15
C GLU A 201 14.47 3.48 14.97
N ASP A 202 14.91 4.07 16.07
CA ASP A 202 15.83 5.18 16.05
C ASP A 202 17.19 4.64 15.56
N LYS A 203 17.56 4.94 14.34
CA LYS A 203 18.97 4.83 13.93
C LYS A 203 19.59 6.23 13.95
N ILE A 204 20.42 6.39 14.99
CA ILE A 204 21.47 7.41 15.16
C ILE A 204 22.47 7.32 14.00
#